data_43cc3ba1c5c8d6d5168e9d2031e97782
#
_entry.id   43cc3ba1c5c8d6d5168e9d2031e97782
#
_cell.length_a   1.000
_cell.length_b   1.000
_cell.length_c   1.000
_cell.angle_alpha   90.00
_cell.angle_beta   90.00
_cell.angle_gamma   90.00
#
_symmetry.space_group_name_H-M   'P 1'
#
loop_
_entity.id
_entity.type
_entity.pdbx_description
1 polymer ?
#
loop_
_entity_poly.entity_id
_entity_poly.type
_entity_poly.pdbx_seq_one_letter_code
_entity_poly.pdbx_strand_id
1 'polypeptide(L)'
;MYSGGFHPYDTLEEQWAYWSRYIYINRYMEAPKPVYHKLYDLVKDKEYFVLTTNVDHCFQKAGFDKKRLFYTQGDYGLFQCSRPCHQNTYDNETVVREMIEAQGYVIDADGTLSLPKGISPEMMVPSDLVPHC
;
A
#
# COMPACT_ATOMS: atom_id res chain seq x y z
N MET A 1 -12.05 -3.94 -7.00
CA MET A 1 -11.28 -3.30 -5.91
C MET A 1 -10.64 -1.98 -6.36
N TYR A 2 -9.86 -1.95 -7.43
CA TYR A 2 -9.25 -0.69 -7.97
C TYR A 2 -10.28 0.42 -8.27
N SER A 3 -11.42 0.07 -8.85
CA SER A 3 -12.49 1.02 -9.18
C SER A 3 -13.09 1.76 -7.97
N GLY A 4 -13.00 1.18 -6.77
CA GLY A 4 -13.44 1.85 -5.54
C GLY A 4 -12.61 3.08 -5.18
N GLY A 5 -11.37 3.17 -5.65
CA GLY A 5 -10.53 4.36 -5.47
C GLY A 5 -11.03 5.60 -6.19
N PHE A 6 -11.91 5.42 -7.17
CA PHE A 6 -12.53 6.52 -7.94
C PHE A 6 -13.99 6.78 -7.53
N HIS A 7 -14.47 6.07 -6.51
CA HIS A 7 -15.80 6.34 -5.96
C HIS A 7 -15.82 7.74 -5.31
N PRO A 8 -16.85 8.56 -5.59
CA PRO A 8 -17.00 9.84 -4.92
C PRO A 8 -17.55 9.63 -3.50
N TYR A 9 -16.62 9.43 -2.55
CA TYR A 9 -16.97 9.31 -1.14
C TYR A 9 -17.51 10.64 -0.60
N ASP A 10 -18.45 10.58 0.32
CA ASP A 10 -19.05 11.78 0.92
C ASP A 10 -18.08 12.47 1.89
N THR A 11 -17.20 11.69 2.54
CA THR A 11 -16.21 12.20 3.50
C THR A 11 -14.80 11.67 3.22
N LEU A 12 -13.78 12.38 3.72
CA LEU A 12 -12.39 11.91 3.64
C LEU A 12 -12.18 10.67 4.53
N GLU A 13 -12.88 10.59 5.66
CA GLU A 13 -12.84 9.46 6.57
C GLU A 13 -13.26 8.15 5.89
N GLU A 14 -14.32 8.18 5.08
CA GLU A 14 -14.76 7.03 4.27
C GLU A 14 -13.75 6.71 3.17
N GLN A 15 -13.26 7.72 2.47
CA GLN A 15 -12.25 7.57 1.43
C GLN A 15 -10.99 6.91 1.99
N TRP A 16 -10.50 7.36 3.13
CA TRP A 16 -9.31 6.83 3.75
C TRP A 16 -9.53 5.46 4.40
N ALA A 17 -10.75 5.15 4.84
CA ALA A 17 -11.09 3.78 5.23
C ALA A 17 -10.93 2.78 4.08
N TYR A 18 -11.32 3.17 2.86
CA TYR A 18 -11.07 2.37 1.66
C TYR A 18 -9.58 2.32 1.30
N TRP A 19 -8.94 3.49 1.19
CA TRP A 19 -7.56 3.57 0.73
C TRP A 19 -6.56 2.92 1.67
N SER A 20 -6.75 3.03 2.98
CA SER A 20 -5.87 2.36 3.96
C SER A 20 -5.85 0.85 3.77
N ARG A 21 -7.01 0.21 3.61
CA ARG A 21 -7.10 -1.23 3.31
C ARG A 21 -6.48 -1.57 1.96
N TYR A 22 -6.74 -0.75 0.95
CA TYR A 22 -6.19 -0.97 -0.39
C TYR A 22 -4.66 -0.86 -0.40
N ILE A 23 -4.11 0.17 0.23
CA ILE A 23 -2.67 0.38 0.39
C ILE A 23 -2.07 -0.80 1.16
N TYR A 24 -2.64 -1.14 2.30
CA TYR A 24 -2.11 -2.20 3.16
C TYR A 24 -2.01 -3.53 2.42
N ILE A 25 -3.09 -3.96 1.79
CA ILE A 25 -3.14 -5.24 1.07
C ILE A 25 -2.14 -5.28 -0.09
N ASN A 26 -1.98 -4.19 -0.83
CA ASN A 26 -1.14 -4.20 -2.02
C ASN A 26 0.33 -3.88 -1.72
N ARG A 27 0.62 -3.10 -0.68
CA ARG A 27 1.96 -2.58 -0.39
C ARG A 27 2.64 -3.29 0.77
N TYR A 28 1.89 -3.61 1.82
CA TYR A 28 2.46 -4.09 3.08
C TYR A 28 2.28 -5.59 3.30
N MET A 29 1.18 -6.19 2.89
CA MET A 29 1.04 -7.64 2.92
C MET A 29 2.00 -8.32 1.95
N GLU A 30 2.40 -9.54 2.29
CA GLU A 30 3.15 -10.38 1.37
C GLU A 30 2.29 -10.80 0.16
N ALA A 31 2.93 -10.86 -1.00
CA ALA A 31 2.24 -11.35 -2.19
C ALA A 31 1.86 -12.84 -2.01
N PRO A 32 0.62 -13.23 -2.34
CA PRO A 32 0.12 -14.60 -2.07
C PRO A 32 0.82 -15.69 -2.89
N LYS A 33 1.65 -15.31 -3.85
CA LYS A 33 2.37 -16.24 -4.73
C LYS A 33 3.81 -15.76 -4.94
N PRO A 34 4.79 -16.67 -5.02
CA PRO A 34 6.20 -16.33 -5.14
C PRO A 34 6.62 -15.93 -6.57
N VAL A 35 5.75 -15.20 -7.30
CA VAL A 35 6.00 -14.86 -8.71
C VAL A 35 7.21 -13.95 -8.86
N TYR A 36 7.32 -12.93 -8.02
CA TYR A 36 8.44 -11.97 -8.06
C TYR A 36 9.76 -12.60 -7.64
N HIS A 37 9.75 -13.50 -6.65
CA HIS A 37 10.95 -14.26 -6.25
C HIS A 37 11.42 -15.19 -7.37
N LYS A 38 10.50 -15.90 -8.05
CA LYS A 38 10.84 -16.74 -9.21
C LYS A 38 11.39 -15.91 -10.38
N LEU A 39 10.83 -14.73 -10.60
CA LEU A 39 11.33 -13.82 -11.63
C LEU A 39 12.72 -13.30 -11.27
N TYR A 40 12.96 -12.96 -10.01
CA TYR A 40 14.28 -12.57 -9.53
C TYR A 40 15.30 -13.70 -9.72
N ASP A 41 14.97 -14.92 -9.31
CA ASP A 41 15.85 -16.09 -9.50
C ASP A 41 16.21 -16.34 -10.98
N LEU A 42 15.29 -16.03 -11.89
CA LEU A 42 15.54 -16.17 -13.32
C LEU A 42 16.55 -15.16 -13.87
N VAL A 43 16.64 -13.96 -13.27
CA VAL A 43 17.41 -12.84 -13.82
C VAL A 43 18.59 -12.39 -12.95
N LYS A 44 18.68 -12.79 -11.67
CA LYS A 44 19.66 -12.28 -10.71
C LYS A 44 21.14 -12.36 -11.17
N ASP A 45 21.46 -13.39 -11.97
CA ASP A 45 22.81 -13.63 -12.50
C ASP A 45 22.99 -13.08 -13.93
N LYS A 46 22.06 -12.25 -14.39
CA LYS A 46 22.04 -11.67 -15.74
C LYS A 46 22.11 -10.15 -15.69
N GLU A 47 22.46 -9.54 -16.80
CA GLU A 47 22.23 -8.13 -17.00
C GLU A 47 20.72 -7.91 -17.17
N TYR A 48 20.12 -7.21 -16.22
CA TYR A 48 18.68 -6.89 -16.26
C TYR A 48 18.40 -5.44 -15.88
N PHE A 49 17.30 -4.94 -16.32
CA PHE A 49 16.70 -3.69 -15.85
C PHE A 49 15.18 -3.88 -15.79
N VAL A 50 14.54 -3.39 -14.73
CA VAL A 50 13.10 -3.46 -14.55
C VAL A 50 12.50 -2.08 -14.80
N LEU A 51 11.57 -2.02 -15.74
CA LEU A 51 10.66 -0.89 -15.94
C LEU A 51 9.24 -1.36 -15.58
N THR A 52 8.61 -0.71 -14.62
CA THR A 52 7.29 -1.12 -14.16
C THR A 52 6.38 0.08 -13.89
N THR A 53 5.09 -0.12 -14.08
CA THR A 53 4.02 0.78 -13.62
C THR A 53 3.44 0.36 -12.28
N ASN A 54 3.90 -0.76 -11.72
CA ASN A 54 3.43 -1.24 -10.42
C ASN A 54 3.90 -0.33 -9.29
N VAL A 55 3.04 -0.16 -8.30
CA VAL A 55 3.22 0.72 -7.13
C VAL A 55 3.22 -0.07 -5.82
N ASP A 56 3.25 -1.41 -5.90
CA ASP A 56 3.11 -2.38 -4.82
C ASP A 56 4.42 -2.77 -4.12
N HIS A 57 5.56 -2.30 -4.63
CA HIS A 57 6.90 -2.61 -4.10
C HIS A 57 7.30 -4.09 -4.17
N CYS A 58 6.59 -4.93 -4.90
CA CYS A 58 6.84 -6.36 -4.95
C CYS A 58 8.21 -6.73 -5.55
N PHE A 59 8.72 -5.95 -6.50
CA PHE A 59 10.07 -6.14 -7.03
C PHE A 59 11.14 -5.95 -5.95
N GLN A 60 11.03 -4.87 -5.17
CA GLN A 60 11.99 -4.58 -4.09
C GLN A 60 11.92 -5.64 -2.99
N LYS A 61 10.70 -6.07 -2.59
CA LYS A 61 10.50 -7.16 -1.62
C LYS A 61 11.14 -8.48 -2.08
N ALA A 62 11.11 -8.76 -3.38
CA ALA A 62 11.73 -9.94 -3.95
C ALA A 62 13.26 -9.87 -4.10
N GLY A 63 13.89 -8.73 -3.77
CA GLY A 63 15.34 -8.57 -3.76
C GLY A 63 15.95 -7.95 -5.03
N PHE A 64 15.13 -7.39 -5.94
CA PHE A 64 15.65 -6.66 -7.09
C PHE A 64 16.42 -5.41 -6.66
N ASP A 65 17.58 -5.18 -7.30
CA ASP A 65 18.40 -4.00 -7.02
C ASP A 65 17.67 -2.72 -7.42
N LYS A 66 17.48 -1.82 -6.45
CA LYS A 66 16.82 -0.53 -6.65
C LYS A 66 17.48 0.31 -7.75
N LYS A 67 18.80 0.16 -7.96
CA LYS A 67 19.52 0.86 -9.03
C LYS A 67 19.18 0.35 -10.43
N ARG A 68 18.59 -0.84 -10.53
CA ARG A 68 18.16 -1.49 -11.76
C ARG A 68 16.63 -1.50 -11.89
N LEU A 69 15.94 -0.64 -11.13
CA LEU A 69 14.48 -0.61 -11.06
C LEU A 69 13.97 0.82 -11.25
N PHE A 70 13.13 1.01 -12.26
CA PHE A 70 12.43 2.26 -12.50
C PHE A 70 10.91 2.04 -12.47
N TYR A 71 10.24 2.67 -11.52
CA TYR A 71 8.79 2.62 -11.36
C TYR A 71 8.21 4.02 -11.64
N THR A 72 7.28 4.08 -12.60
CA THR A 72 6.83 5.35 -13.21
C THR A 72 5.62 5.98 -12.53
N GLN A 73 4.87 5.23 -11.72
CA GLN A 73 3.60 5.68 -11.12
C GLN A 73 3.68 5.88 -9.61
N GLY A 74 4.89 5.91 -9.04
CA GLY A 74 5.09 6.12 -7.60
C GLY A 74 5.04 4.84 -6.77
N ASP A 75 4.75 4.98 -5.49
CA ASP A 75 4.72 3.89 -4.49
C ASP A 75 3.54 4.11 -3.55
N TYR A 76 2.71 3.09 -3.33
CA TYR A 76 1.62 3.15 -2.36
C TYR A 76 2.09 3.36 -0.91
N GLY A 77 3.35 3.15 -0.62
CA GLY A 77 3.95 3.43 0.68
C GLY A 77 4.25 4.91 0.95
N LEU A 78 3.96 5.80 -0.01
CA LEU A 78 4.29 7.22 0.09
C LEU A 78 3.05 8.09 -0.07
N PHE A 79 2.88 9.03 0.84
CA PHE A 79 1.95 10.16 0.64
C PHE A 79 2.65 11.33 -0.02
N GLN A 80 1.90 12.07 -0.80
CA GLN A 80 2.30 13.36 -1.36
C GLN A 80 1.13 14.34 -1.29
N CYS A 81 1.43 15.63 -1.33
CA CYS A 81 0.39 16.66 -1.34
C CYS A 81 -0.46 16.55 -2.61
N SER A 82 -1.78 16.50 -2.47
CA SER A 82 -2.74 16.42 -3.57
C SER A 82 -2.74 17.70 -4.44
N ARG A 83 -2.41 18.83 -3.84
CA ARG A 83 -2.10 20.08 -4.52
C ARG A 83 -0.60 20.30 -4.38
N PRO A 84 0.21 20.29 -5.44
CA PRO A 84 1.67 20.23 -5.34
C PRO A 84 2.25 21.52 -4.74
N CYS A 85 2.03 21.73 -3.43
CA CYS A 85 2.58 22.85 -2.67
C CYS A 85 4.06 22.67 -2.33
N HIS A 86 4.57 21.44 -2.43
CA HIS A 86 5.97 21.03 -2.29
C HIS A 86 6.18 19.67 -2.96
N GLN A 87 7.45 19.26 -3.09
CA GLN A 87 7.83 18.01 -3.75
C GLN A 87 8.17 16.88 -2.74
N ASN A 88 7.89 17.08 -1.44
CA ASN A 88 8.19 16.08 -0.43
C ASN A 88 7.19 14.91 -0.51
N THR A 89 7.69 13.71 -0.24
CA THR A 89 6.91 12.51 0.02
C THR A 89 7.12 12.05 1.44
N TYR A 90 6.13 11.36 2.00
CA TYR A 90 6.10 10.93 3.40
C TYR A 90 5.77 9.45 3.46
N ASP A 91 6.56 8.69 4.23
CA ASP A 91 6.23 7.30 4.53
C ASP A 91 4.88 7.22 5.24
N ASN A 92 4.07 6.24 4.85
CA ASN A 92 2.70 6.14 5.35
C ASN A 92 2.41 4.84 6.11
N GLU A 93 3.39 3.97 6.32
CA GLU A 93 3.14 2.65 6.91
C GLU A 93 2.48 2.75 8.29
N THR A 94 3.00 3.59 9.16
CA THR A 94 2.48 3.75 10.53
C THR A 94 1.02 4.18 10.52
N VAL A 95 0.71 5.28 9.84
CA VAL A 95 -0.66 5.80 9.84
C VAL A 95 -1.64 4.87 9.10
N VAL A 96 -1.20 4.17 8.06
CA VAL A 96 -2.03 3.17 7.38
C VAL A 96 -2.37 2.01 8.31
N ARG A 97 -1.42 1.54 9.14
CA ARG A 97 -1.69 0.51 10.16
C ARG A 97 -2.67 1.01 11.22
N GLU A 98 -2.49 2.21 11.73
CA GLU A 98 -3.41 2.84 12.68
C GLU A 98 -4.83 2.97 12.11
N MET A 99 -4.96 3.38 10.84
CA MET A 99 -6.25 3.42 10.14
C MET A 99 -6.92 2.04 10.05
N ILE A 100 -6.14 0.99 9.78
CA ILE A 100 -6.61 -0.41 9.68
C ILE A 100 -7.14 -0.88 11.04
N GLU A 101 -6.37 -0.66 12.09
CA GLU A 101 -6.74 -1.04 13.46
C GLU A 101 -7.98 -0.27 13.94
N ALA A 102 -8.07 1.02 13.63
CA ALA A 102 -9.25 1.85 13.96
C ALA A 102 -10.53 1.36 13.26
N GLN A 103 -10.43 0.65 12.14
CA GLN A 103 -11.56 0.02 11.46
C GLN A 103 -11.92 -1.36 12.06
N GLY A 104 -11.24 -1.81 13.11
CA GLY A 104 -11.50 -3.09 13.79
C GLY A 104 -10.77 -4.29 13.20
N TYR A 105 -9.88 -4.09 12.23
CA TYR A 105 -9.04 -5.15 11.72
C TYR A 105 -7.86 -5.44 12.65
N VAL A 106 -7.40 -6.68 12.59
CA VAL A 106 -6.17 -7.14 13.25
C VAL A 106 -5.13 -7.46 12.19
N ILE A 107 -3.92 -7.01 12.42
CA ILE A 107 -2.76 -7.38 11.61
C ILE A 107 -2.08 -8.54 12.31
N ASP A 108 -2.18 -9.73 11.74
CA ASP A 108 -1.60 -10.95 12.29
C ASP A 108 -0.05 -10.92 12.23
N ALA A 109 0.60 -11.83 12.94
CA ALA A 109 2.06 -11.87 13.02
C ALA A 109 2.76 -12.08 11.66
N ASP A 110 2.07 -12.67 10.68
CA ASP A 110 2.55 -12.84 9.31
C ASP A 110 2.21 -11.65 8.40
N GLY A 111 1.60 -10.59 8.96
CA GLY A 111 1.16 -9.41 8.22
C GLY A 111 -0.20 -9.57 7.52
N THR A 112 -0.87 -10.70 7.68
CA THR A 112 -2.20 -10.92 7.11
C THR A 112 -3.24 -10.06 7.82
N LEU A 113 -4.17 -9.50 7.05
CA LEU A 113 -5.27 -8.71 7.58
C LEU A 113 -6.45 -9.62 7.90
N SER A 114 -6.87 -9.64 9.14
CA SER A 114 -8.02 -10.42 9.59
C SER A 114 -9.06 -9.54 10.29
N LEU A 115 -10.31 -10.03 10.32
CA LEU A 115 -11.40 -9.40 11.05
C LEU A 115 -11.85 -10.36 12.14
N PRO A 116 -11.83 -9.96 13.42
CA PRO A 116 -12.27 -10.83 14.50
C PRO A 116 -13.72 -11.29 14.31
N LYS A 117 -14.00 -12.53 14.69
CA LYS A 117 -15.32 -13.13 14.53
C LYS A 117 -16.40 -12.32 15.27
N GLY A 118 -17.44 -11.95 14.53
CA GLY A 118 -18.58 -11.19 15.07
C GLY A 118 -18.36 -9.67 15.08
N ILE A 119 -17.23 -9.18 14.59
CA ILE A 119 -16.97 -7.77 14.41
C ILE A 119 -17.31 -7.39 12.96
N SER A 120 -18.05 -6.29 12.81
CA SER A 120 -18.22 -5.61 11.50
C SER A 120 -17.17 -4.51 11.40
N PRO A 121 -16.49 -4.35 10.26
CA PRO A 121 -15.51 -3.29 10.14
C PRO A 121 -16.19 -1.91 10.13
N GLU A 122 -15.54 -0.94 10.77
CA GLU A 122 -15.90 0.45 10.61
C GLU A 122 -15.55 0.91 9.19
N MET A 123 -16.47 1.67 8.58
CA MET A 123 -16.31 2.15 7.21
C MET A 123 -15.75 3.58 7.15
N MET A 124 -15.34 4.11 8.28
CA MET A 124 -14.73 5.43 8.44
C MET A 124 -13.48 5.29 9.32
N VAL A 125 -12.46 6.08 9.04
CA VAL A 125 -11.33 6.27 9.95
C VAL A 125 -11.57 7.48 10.85
N PRO A 126 -10.95 7.55 12.04
CA PRO A 126 -10.94 8.77 12.85
C PRO A 126 -10.41 9.98 12.06
N SER A 127 -11.01 11.15 12.26
CA SER A 127 -10.64 12.37 11.52
C SER A 127 -9.20 12.82 11.75
N ASP A 128 -8.62 12.51 12.90
CA ASP A 128 -7.23 12.81 13.25
C ASP A 128 -6.20 11.94 12.51
N LEU A 129 -6.65 10.80 11.94
CA LEU A 129 -5.82 9.95 11.07
C LEU A 129 -5.89 10.37 9.60
N VAL A 130 -6.83 11.24 9.21
CA VAL A 130 -6.91 11.74 7.83
C VAL A 130 -5.68 12.59 7.51
N PRO A 131 -4.89 12.25 6.46
CA PRO A 131 -3.67 12.98 6.16
C PRO A 131 -3.93 14.42 5.71
N HIS A 132 -3.20 15.35 6.28
CA HIS A 132 -3.19 16.76 5.92
C HIS A 132 -1.79 17.23 5.51
N CYS A 133 -1.76 18.26 4.69
CA CYS A 133 -0.52 18.92 4.34
C CYS A 133 0.07 19.70 5.52
#